data_52b2c1fdd71ae6ab177bc78dd81a924b
#
_entry.id   52b2c1fdd71ae6ab177bc78dd81a924b
#
_cell.length_a   1.000
_cell.length_b   1.000
_cell.length_c   1.000
_cell.angle_alpha   90.00
_cell.angle_beta   90.00
_cell.angle_gamma   90.00
#
_symmetry.space_group_name_H-M   'P 1'
#
loop_
_entity.id
_entity.type
_entity.pdbx_description
1 polymer ?
#
loop_
_entity_poly.entity_id
_entity_poly.type
_entity_poly.pdbx_seq_one_letter_code
_entity_poly.pdbx_strand_id
1 'polypeptide(L)'
;DKVSVDLDGNVSMRGSANILVLIDNRPSAIAASSISDALRQIPADEIKAVEVITSPSARFDAEGTSGVINIVTKKNNLQGMTMNINSGAGLRGSNLGLQGSARKGKFGFSLGGFGRAGYNILGRFENEQLFPQQTGLTSIRQSADTERRDMFGRYNFGVDYEINKYNFITGSVNFGFRNSNNEQMNFLTQTFTGSQLLSSQNRTTDTRD
;
A
#
# COMPACT_ATOMS: atom_id res chain seq x y z
N ASP A 1 4.14 13.80 -27.03
CA ASP A 1 4.68 12.52 -26.58
C ASP A 1 3.54 11.59 -26.14
N LYS A 2 3.61 10.32 -26.55
CA LYS A 2 2.55 9.36 -26.28
C LYS A 2 2.74 8.66 -24.92
N VAL A 3 3.96 8.64 -24.43
CA VAL A 3 4.35 8.02 -23.16
C VAL A 3 5.21 9.00 -22.40
N SER A 4 4.97 9.16 -21.09
CA SER A 4 5.78 9.95 -20.17
C SER A 4 6.17 9.11 -18.98
N VAL A 5 7.33 9.40 -18.40
CA VAL A 5 7.86 8.76 -17.20
C VAL A 5 8.16 9.87 -16.20
N ASP A 6 7.67 9.76 -14.98
CA ASP A 6 7.95 10.70 -13.91
C ASP A 6 9.31 10.42 -13.23
N LEU A 7 9.70 11.27 -12.28
CA LEU A 7 10.96 11.13 -11.54
C LEU A 7 11.01 9.87 -10.67
N ASP A 8 9.87 9.34 -10.28
CA ASP A 8 9.76 8.12 -9.49
C ASP A 8 9.76 6.84 -10.35
N GLY A 9 9.76 7.01 -11.68
CA GLY A 9 9.76 5.93 -12.66
C GLY A 9 8.35 5.40 -12.99
N ASN A 10 7.29 6.11 -12.60
CA ASN A 10 5.94 5.73 -12.99
C ASN A 10 5.71 6.11 -14.45
N VAL A 11 5.12 5.19 -15.19
CA VAL A 11 4.85 5.37 -16.62
C VAL A 11 3.40 5.77 -16.81
N SER A 12 3.16 6.78 -17.62
CA SER A 12 1.82 7.18 -18.04
C SER A 12 1.71 7.32 -19.56
N MET A 13 0.53 7.08 -20.08
CA MET A 13 0.22 7.21 -21.51
C MET A 13 -0.94 8.17 -21.70
N ARG A 14 -0.72 9.23 -22.48
CA ARG A 14 -1.72 10.29 -22.70
C ARG A 14 -2.29 10.86 -21.40
N GLY A 15 -1.47 10.97 -20.35
CA GLY A 15 -1.88 11.48 -19.05
C GLY A 15 -2.60 10.48 -18.14
N SER A 16 -2.77 9.23 -18.58
CA SER A 16 -3.36 8.18 -17.75
C SER A 16 -2.29 7.20 -17.27
N ALA A 17 -2.33 6.87 -15.99
CA ALA A 17 -1.50 5.82 -15.41
C ALA A 17 -2.11 4.42 -15.55
N ASN A 18 -3.35 4.31 -16.07
CA ASN A 18 -4.01 3.02 -16.29
C ASN A 18 -3.56 2.41 -17.61
N ILE A 19 -2.38 1.81 -17.61
CA ILE A 19 -1.76 1.14 -18.75
C ILE A 19 -1.53 -0.33 -18.43
N LEU A 20 -1.69 -1.19 -19.44
CA LEU A 20 -1.36 -2.61 -19.33
C LEU A 20 0.09 -2.81 -19.78
N VAL A 21 0.89 -3.47 -18.94
CA VAL A 21 2.25 -3.85 -19.32
C VAL A 21 2.34 -5.34 -19.58
N LEU A 22 2.86 -5.65 -20.75
CA LEU A 22 3.13 -7.02 -21.20
C LEU A 22 4.64 -7.25 -21.28
N ILE A 23 5.03 -8.49 -21.07
CA ILE A 23 6.39 -8.98 -21.35
C ILE A 23 6.27 -10.10 -22.37
N ASP A 24 6.91 -9.93 -23.53
CA ASP A 24 6.83 -10.87 -24.65
C ASP A 24 5.37 -11.23 -25.04
N ASN A 25 4.50 -10.21 -25.15
CA ASN A 25 3.06 -10.30 -25.45
C ASN A 25 2.21 -11.02 -24.36
N ARG A 26 2.71 -11.10 -23.11
CA ARG A 26 2.01 -11.79 -22.03
C ARG A 26 1.82 -10.88 -20.83
N PRO A 27 0.63 -10.88 -20.21
CA PRO A 27 0.47 -10.25 -18.93
C PRO A 27 1.34 -10.97 -17.90
N SER A 28 2.07 -10.22 -17.12
CA SER A 28 2.93 -10.78 -16.06
C SER A 28 2.36 -10.39 -14.69
N ALA A 29 2.33 -11.33 -13.75
CA ALA A 29 1.94 -11.05 -12.38
C ALA A 29 2.82 -9.97 -11.73
N ILE A 30 4.08 -9.85 -12.17
CA ILE A 30 5.02 -8.82 -11.74
C ILE A 30 4.57 -7.44 -12.23
N ALA A 31 4.18 -7.34 -13.51
CA ALA A 31 3.71 -6.08 -14.10
C ALA A 31 2.35 -5.65 -13.58
N ALA A 32 1.52 -6.60 -13.13
CA ALA A 32 0.22 -6.30 -12.53
C ALA A 32 0.31 -5.66 -11.13
N SER A 33 1.38 -5.92 -10.38
CA SER A 33 1.56 -5.36 -9.03
C SER A 33 2.18 -3.96 -9.03
N SER A 34 3.12 -3.69 -9.91
CA SER A 34 3.78 -2.39 -10.09
C SER A 34 4.54 -2.35 -11.41
N ILE A 35 4.15 -1.42 -12.27
CA ILE A 35 4.80 -1.22 -13.59
C ILE A 35 6.26 -0.77 -13.40
N SER A 36 6.49 0.19 -12.53
CA SER A 36 7.80 0.75 -12.22
C SER A 36 8.77 -0.34 -11.74
N ASP A 37 8.29 -1.22 -10.88
CA ASP A 37 9.10 -2.29 -10.33
C ASP A 37 9.36 -3.42 -11.35
N ALA A 38 8.38 -3.71 -12.20
CA ALA A 38 8.58 -4.64 -13.29
C ALA A 38 9.67 -4.16 -14.26
N LEU A 39 9.65 -2.87 -14.59
CA LEU A 39 10.65 -2.25 -15.47
C LEU A 39 12.07 -2.26 -14.86
N ARG A 40 12.18 -2.01 -13.56
CA ARG A 40 13.48 -2.04 -12.84
C ARG A 40 14.10 -3.44 -12.77
N GLN A 41 13.28 -4.49 -12.88
CA GLN A 41 13.72 -5.87 -12.78
C GLN A 41 14.23 -6.43 -14.13
N ILE A 42 13.94 -5.76 -15.24
CA ILE A 42 14.41 -6.17 -16.56
C ILE A 42 15.68 -5.41 -16.90
N PRO A 43 16.85 -6.08 -16.98
CA PRO A 43 18.09 -5.44 -17.41
C PRO A 43 17.92 -4.81 -18.81
N ALA A 44 18.36 -3.57 -18.97
CA ALA A 44 18.16 -2.83 -20.22
C ALA A 44 18.84 -3.52 -21.44
N ASP A 45 19.92 -4.24 -21.19
CA ASP A 45 20.64 -5.03 -22.20
C ASP A 45 19.88 -6.29 -22.64
N GLU A 46 18.90 -6.74 -21.88
CA GLU A 46 18.02 -7.85 -22.26
C GLU A 46 16.79 -7.38 -23.06
N ILE A 47 16.50 -6.09 -23.11
CA ILE A 47 15.40 -5.55 -23.88
C ILE A 47 15.78 -5.47 -25.37
N LYS A 48 14.95 -6.08 -26.21
CA LYS A 48 15.06 -6.00 -27.67
C LYS A 48 14.30 -4.78 -28.21
N ALA A 49 13.09 -4.56 -27.72
CA ALA A 49 12.21 -3.47 -28.14
C ALA A 49 11.15 -3.20 -27.07
N VAL A 50 10.65 -1.96 -27.06
CA VAL A 50 9.46 -1.58 -26.30
C VAL A 50 8.41 -1.15 -27.32
N GLU A 51 7.32 -1.89 -27.38
CA GLU A 51 6.20 -1.62 -28.28
C GLU A 51 5.12 -0.86 -27.53
N VAL A 52 4.67 0.26 -28.08
CA VAL A 52 3.62 1.09 -27.50
C VAL A 52 2.37 0.97 -28.36
N ILE A 53 1.34 0.35 -27.81
CA ILE A 53 0.06 0.10 -28.49
C ILE A 53 -0.96 1.08 -27.94
N THR A 54 -1.25 2.12 -28.72
CA THR A 54 -2.17 3.21 -28.32
C THR A 54 -3.64 2.92 -28.61
N SER A 55 -3.91 1.88 -29.37
CA SER A 55 -5.25 1.41 -29.73
C SER A 55 -5.25 -0.11 -29.57
N PRO A 56 -5.38 -0.60 -28.32
CA PRO A 56 -5.38 -2.03 -28.07
C PRO A 56 -6.57 -2.70 -28.76
N SER A 57 -6.35 -3.89 -29.30
CA SER A 57 -7.42 -4.70 -29.86
C SER A 57 -8.35 -5.22 -28.76
N ALA A 58 -9.54 -5.69 -29.11
CA ALA A 58 -10.53 -6.24 -28.17
C ALA A 58 -9.98 -7.34 -27.23
N ARG A 59 -8.85 -7.94 -27.56
CA ARG A 59 -8.14 -8.89 -26.71
C ARG A 59 -7.57 -8.24 -25.44
N PHE A 60 -7.24 -6.94 -25.48
CA PHE A 60 -6.63 -6.19 -24.38
C PHE A 60 -7.59 -5.17 -23.77
N ASP A 61 -8.75 -4.97 -24.39
CA ASP A 61 -9.70 -3.90 -24.07
C ASP A 61 -10.64 -4.26 -22.92
N ALA A 62 -10.59 -5.51 -22.45
CA ALA A 62 -11.47 -6.02 -21.39
C ALA A 62 -11.28 -5.34 -20.01
N GLU A 63 -10.20 -4.57 -19.84
CA GLU A 63 -9.87 -3.94 -18.56
C GLU A 63 -9.92 -2.39 -18.60
N GLY A 64 -10.39 -1.78 -19.70
CA GLY A 64 -10.51 -0.33 -19.82
C GLY A 64 -9.20 0.44 -19.77
N THR A 65 -8.10 -0.17 -20.28
CA THR A 65 -6.77 0.43 -20.26
C THR A 65 -6.61 1.53 -21.31
N SER A 66 -5.86 2.58 -20.99
CA SER A 66 -5.56 3.71 -21.90
C SER A 66 -4.54 3.35 -22.98
N GLY A 67 -3.93 2.18 -22.89
CA GLY A 67 -2.95 1.65 -23.83
C GLY A 67 -2.17 0.48 -23.26
N VAL A 68 -1.37 -0.13 -24.13
CA VAL A 68 -0.53 -1.29 -23.77
C VAL A 68 0.93 -0.98 -24.06
N ILE A 69 1.80 -1.30 -23.14
CA ILE A 69 3.25 -1.31 -23.34
C ILE A 69 3.72 -2.75 -23.33
N ASN A 70 4.27 -3.21 -24.44
CA ASN A 70 4.82 -4.55 -24.56
C ASN A 70 6.35 -4.49 -24.59
N ILE A 71 7.00 -5.10 -23.62
CA ILE A 71 8.44 -5.21 -23.53
C ILE A 71 8.85 -6.51 -24.21
N VAL A 72 9.50 -6.38 -25.35
CA VAL A 72 10.03 -7.53 -26.07
C VAL A 72 11.47 -7.78 -25.64
N THR A 73 11.74 -8.97 -25.13
CA THR A 73 13.07 -9.35 -24.66
C THR A 73 13.91 -10.00 -25.79
N LYS A 74 15.23 -9.94 -25.68
CA LYS A 74 16.16 -10.59 -26.64
C LYS A 74 16.06 -12.11 -26.57
N LYS A 75 15.70 -12.65 -25.42
CA LYS A 75 15.41 -14.07 -25.19
C LYS A 75 13.97 -14.17 -24.72
N ASN A 76 13.15 -15.00 -25.35
CA ASN A 76 11.73 -15.18 -25.02
C ASN A 76 11.46 -15.74 -23.60
N ASN A 77 12.48 -15.83 -22.74
CA ASN A 77 12.37 -16.31 -21.37
C ASN A 77 13.35 -15.55 -20.49
N LEU A 78 12.90 -14.54 -19.78
CA LEU A 78 13.63 -13.98 -18.66
C LEU A 78 13.75 -15.07 -17.59
N GLN A 79 14.98 -15.49 -17.33
CA GLN A 79 15.32 -16.46 -16.27
C GLN A 79 16.08 -15.71 -15.20
N GLY A 80 15.78 -15.97 -13.95
CA GLY A 80 16.49 -15.34 -12.85
C GLY A 80 15.62 -15.14 -11.63
N MET A 81 16.19 -14.51 -10.63
CA MET A 81 15.54 -14.16 -9.38
C MET A 81 15.96 -12.75 -8.98
N THR A 82 15.00 -11.95 -8.60
CA THR A 82 15.22 -10.65 -7.97
C THR A 82 14.46 -10.59 -6.67
N MET A 83 15.06 -9.99 -5.64
CA MET A 83 14.39 -9.76 -4.37
C MET A 83 14.87 -8.46 -3.75
N ASN A 84 13.92 -7.65 -3.32
CA ASN A 84 14.14 -6.43 -2.55
C ASN A 84 13.42 -6.55 -1.23
N ILE A 85 14.14 -6.35 -0.13
CA ILE A 85 13.60 -6.34 1.22
C ILE A 85 13.89 -4.98 1.82
N ASN A 86 12.85 -4.28 2.22
CA ASN A 86 12.94 -3.02 2.93
C ASN A 86 12.35 -3.21 4.34
N SER A 87 13.17 -3.06 5.34
CA SER A 87 12.75 -3.22 6.73
C SER A 87 13.27 -2.11 7.61
N GLY A 88 12.48 -1.70 8.55
CA GLY A 88 12.83 -0.75 9.58
C GLY A 88 12.26 -1.17 10.92
N ALA A 89 13.03 -0.97 11.98
CA ALA A 89 12.59 -1.18 13.35
C ALA A 89 12.98 0.01 14.21
N GLY A 90 12.08 0.48 15.03
CA GLY A 90 12.28 1.62 15.92
C GLY A 90 11.46 1.49 17.19
N LEU A 91 11.62 2.42 18.12
CA LEU A 91 10.95 2.41 19.43
C LEU A 91 9.42 2.63 19.34
N ARG A 92 8.94 3.20 18.22
CA ARG A 92 7.52 3.55 18.03
C ARG A 92 6.85 2.81 16.88
N GLY A 93 7.58 1.97 16.18
CA GLY A 93 7.06 1.19 15.08
C GLY A 93 8.11 0.44 14.28
N SER A 94 7.63 -0.46 13.45
CA SER A 94 8.42 -1.23 12.51
C SER A 94 7.68 -1.35 11.17
N ASN A 95 8.44 -1.60 10.12
CA ASN A 95 7.89 -1.85 8.80
C ASN A 95 8.64 -2.97 8.09
N LEU A 96 7.94 -3.65 7.19
CA LEU A 96 8.50 -4.68 6.31
C LEU A 96 7.87 -4.53 4.93
N GLY A 97 8.70 -4.19 3.96
CA GLY A 97 8.37 -4.24 2.55
C GLY A 97 9.10 -5.41 1.88
N LEU A 98 8.38 -6.16 1.08
CA LEU A 98 8.89 -7.28 0.30
C LEU A 98 8.52 -7.08 -1.15
N GLN A 99 9.48 -7.31 -2.04
CA GLN A 99 9.25 -7.32 -3.46
C GLN A 99 10.22 -8.28 -4.12
N GLY A 100 9.69 -9.21 -4.89
CA GLY A 100 10.53 -10.20 -5.52
C GLY A 100 9.83 -10.90 -6.66
N SER A 101 10.64 -11.42 -7.56
CA SER A 101 10.20 -12.31 -8.61
C SER A 101 11.27 -13.35 -8.89
N ALA A 102 10.83 -14.50 -9.32
CA ALA A 102 11.70 -15.57 -9.76
C ALA A 102 11.09 -16.26 -10.97
N ARG A 103 11.91 -16.55 -11.98
CA ARG A 103 11.48 -17.35 -13.12
C ARG A 103 12.51 -18.44 -13.41
N LYS A 104 12.01 -19.67 -13.50
CA LYS A 104 12.81 -20.83 -13.87
C LYS A 104 12.02 -21.73 -14.81
N GLY A 105 12.50 -21.83 -16.05
CA GLY A 105 11.82 -22.60 -17.10
C GLY A 105 10.42 -22.02 -17.36
N LYS A 106 9.43 -22.85 -17.17
CA LYS A 106 8.01 -22.52 -17.40
C LYS A 106 7.31 -21.90 -16.20
N PHE A 107 7.96 -21.84 -15.03
CA PHE A 107 7.40 -21.33 -13.81
C PHE A 107 7.88 -19.91 -13.53
N GLY A 108 6.96 -19.02 -13.21
CA GLY A 108 7.20 -17.69 -12.68
C GLY A 108 6.57 -17.56 -11.31
N PHE A 109 7.23 -16.86 -10.40
CA PHE A 109 6.75 -16.53 -9.07
C PHE A 109 6.92 -15.04 -8.84
N SER A 110 5.97 -14.44 -8.15
CA SER A 110 6.06 -13.06 -7.69
C SER A 110 5.62 -12.96 -6.23
N LEU A 111 6.29 -12.11 -5.50
CA LEU A 111 5.99 -11.77 -4.12
C LEU A 111 6.06 -10.26 -3.98
N GLY A 112 5.03 -9.66 -3.41
CA GLY A 112 5.01 -8.23 -3.15
C GLY A 112 4.26 -7.91 -1.89
N GLY A 113 4.48 -6.71 -1.35
CA GLY A 113 3.69 -6.22 -0.24
C GLY A 113 4.45 -5.37 0.74
N PHE A 114 3.66 -4.78 1.61
CA PHE A 114 4.13 -3.89 2.65
C PHE A 114 3.30 -4.08 3.91
N GLY A 115 3.96 -4.03 5.04
CA GLY A 115 3.33 -4.01 6.34
C GLY A 115 4.05 -3.06 7.28
N ARG A 116 3.30 -2.55 8.22
CA ARG A 116 3.83 -1.76 9.31
C ARG A 116 3.12 -2.09 10.62
N ALA A 117 3.83 -1.97 11.72
CA ALA A 117 3.29 -2.01 13.05
C ALA A 117 3.69 -0.72 13.78
N GLY A 118 2.72 -0.02 14.34
CA GLY A 118 2.89 1.08 15.26
C GLY A 118 2.66 0.58 16.67
N TYR A 119 3.55 0.91 17.58
CA TYR A 119 3.46 0.58 19.00
C TYR A 119 4.08 1.70 19.82
N ASN A 120 3.73 1.78 21.10
CA ASN A 120 4.21 2.84 22.00
C ASN A 120 3.93 4.26 21.45
N ILE A 121 2.81 4.45 20.77
CA ILE A 121 2.41 5.76 20.27
C ILE A 121 1.60 6.42 21.40
N LEU A 122 2.33 7.10 22.27
CA LEU A 122 1.75 7.82 23.40
C LEU A 122 1.32 9.22 22.96
N GLY A 123 0.16 9.65 23.42
CA GLY A 123 -0.40 10.95 23.18
C GLY A 123 -1.22 11.43 24.37
N ARG A 124 -1.70 12.67 24.28
CA ARG A 124 -2.64 13.25 25.24
C ARG A 124 -3.76 13.95 24.49
N PHE A 125 -4.95 13.68 24.92
CA PHE A 125 -6.17 14.35 24.46
C PHE A 125 -6.55 15.41 25.47
N GLU A 126 -6.85 16.61 25.01
CA GLU A 126 -7.41 17.70 25.79
C GLU A 126 -8.54 18.38 25.01
N ASN A 127 -9.68 18.58 25.67
CA ASN A 127 -10.82 19.27 25.11
C ASN A 127 -11.42 20.19 26.18
N GLU A 128 -11.79 21.42 25.80
CA GLU A 128 -12.49 22.36 26.67
C GLU A 128 -13.73 22.85 25.93
N GLN A 129 -14.88 22.71 26.58
CA GLN A 129 -16.16 23.20 26.07
C GLN A 129 -16.69 24.28 27.03
N LEU A 130 -17.08 25.41 26.48
CA LEU A 130 -17.59 26.58 27.22
C LEU A 130 -19.08 26.72 26.96
N PHE A 131 -19.85 26.79 28.04
CA PHE A 131 -21.29 26.97 28.02
C PHE A 131 -21.66 28.27 28.70
N PRO A 132 -22.13 29.30 27.99
CA PRO A 132 -22.67 30.51 28.58
C PRO A 132 -23.98 30.19 29.32
N GLN A 133 -24.07 30.55 30.59
CA GLN A 133 -25.31 30.47 31.38
C GLN A 133 -25.67 31.83 31.98
N GLN A 134 -26.95 32.03 32.33
CA GLN A 134 -27.39 33.28 32.94
C GLN A 134 -26.68 33.63 34.25
N THR A 135 -26.15 32.63 34.95
CA THR A 135 -25.44 32.76 36.24
C THR A 135 -23.91 32.74 36.10
N GLY A 136 -23.38 32.73 34.88
CA GLY A 136 -21.94 32.68 34.61
C GLY A 136 -21.52 31.71 33.52
N LEU A 137 -20.20 31.57 33.32
CA LEU A 137 -19.63 30.66 32.36
C LEU A 137 -19.36 29.29 32.99
N THR A 138 -19.97 28.26 32.45
CA THR A 138 -19.65 26.87 32.80
C THR A 138 -18.66 26.31 31.77
N SER A 139 -17.54 25.72 32.21
CA SER A 139 -16.61 25.03 31.35
C SER A 139 -16.53 23.56 31.73
N ILE A 140 -16.44 22.70 30.72
CA ILE A 140 -16.16 21.28 30.85
C ILE A 140 -14.80 21.02 30.23
N ARG A 141 -13.85 20.57 31.04
CA ARG A 141 -12.52 20.15 30.59
C ARG A 141 -12.41 18.64 30.63
N GLN A 142 -11.95 18.09 29.51
CA GLN A 142 -11.71 16.66 29.36
C GLN A 142 -10.25 16.45 28.97
N SER A 143 -9.59 15.53 29.66
CA SER A 143 -8.23 15.12 29.29
C SER A 143 -8.06 13.62 29.47
N ALA A 144 -7.25 13.01 28.62
CA ALA A 144 -6.88 11.61 28.73
C ALA A 144 -5.49 11.38 28.17
N ASP A 145 -4.78 10.45 28.76
CA ASP A 145 -3.58 9.87 28.16
C ASP A 145 -4.02 8.80 27.16
N THR A 146 -3.40 8.78 25.99
CA THR A 146 -3.75 7.83 24.94
C THR A 146 -2.55 6.98 24.56
N GLU A 147 -2.78 5.69 24.41
CA GLU A 147 -1.81 4.77 23.81
C GLU A 147 -2.44 4.14 22.58
N ARG A 148 -1.77 4.32 21.44
CA ARG A 148 -2.22 3.75 20.18
C ARG A 148 -1.26 2.68 19.71
N ARG A 149 -1.84 1.54 19.31
CA ARG A 149 -1.16 0.43 18.66
C ARG A 149 -1.90 0.11 17.37
N ASP A 150 -1.19 0.13 16.25
CA ASP A 150 -1.77 -0.21 14.96
C ASP A 150 -0.88 -1.17 14.20
N MET A 151 -1.50 -2.14 13.54
CA MET A 151 -0.82 -3.08 12.67
C MET A 151 -1.60 -3.18 11.35
N PHE A 152 -0.90 -3.02 10.26
CA PHE A 152 -1.45 -3.09 8.93
C PHE A 152 -0.47 -3.81 8.02
N GLY A 153 -0.99 -4.65 7.16
CA GLY A 153 -0.18 -5.27 6.12
C GLY A 153 -1.03 -5.76 4.96
N ARG A 154 -0.43 -5.71 3.78
CA ARG A 154 -0.99 -6.31 2.57
C ARG A 154 0.14 -6.95 1.79
N TYR A 155 0.01 -8.23 1.50
CA TYR A 155 0.98 -9.01 0.75
C TYR A 155 0.27 -9.76 -0.37
N ASN A 156 0.95 -9.89 -1.49
CA ASN A 156 0.49 -10.65 -2.64
C ASN A 156 1.53 -11.69 -3.04
N PHE A 157 1.05 -12.82 -3.48
CA PHE A 157 1.85 -13.89 -4.06
C PHE A 157 1.23 -14.30 -5.39
N GLY A 158 2.04 -14.34 -6.44
CA GLY A 158 1.62 -14.72 -7.78
C GLY A 158 2.42 -15.89 -8.32
N VAL A 159 1.78 -16.70 -9.14
CA VAL A 159 2.39 -17.83 -9.84
C VAL A 159 1.96 -17.80 -11.30
N ASP A 160 2.91 -17.93 -12.20
CA ASP A 160 2.69 -18.08 -13.64
C ASP A 160 3.20 -19.46 -14.06
N TYR A 161 2.44 -20.16 -14.87
CA TYR A 161 2.86 -21.41 -15.51
C TYR A 161 2.64 -21.36 -17.01
N GLU A 162 3.70 -21.53 -17.78
CA GLU A 162 3.66 -21.58 -19.22
C GLU A 162 3.45 -23.01 -19.73
N ILE A 163 2.25 -23.31 -20.20
CA ILE A 163 1.92 -24.61 -20.80
C ILE A 163 2.69 -24.77 -22.12
N ASN A 164 2.55 -23.78 -23.00
CA ASN A 164 3.21 -23.70 -24.29
C ASN A 164 3.34 -22.23 -24.73
N LYS A 165 3.89 -21.96 -25.92
CA LYS A 165 4.12 -20.62 -26.46
C LYS A 165 2.86 -19.73 -26.52
N TYR A 166 1.67 -20.33 -26.54
CA TYR A 166 0.39 -19.62 -26.73
C TYR A 166 -0.52 -19.67 -25.51
N ASN A 167 -0.25 -20.58 -24.57
CA ASN A 167 -1.11 -20.82 -23.41
C ASN A 167 -0.31 -20.76 -22.11
N PHE A 168 -0.83 -20.02 -21.16
CA PHE A 168 -0.29 -19.90 -19.80
C PHE A 168 -1.42 -19.86 -18.78
N ILE A 169 -1.10 -20.17 -17.55
CA ILE A 169 -1.99 -20.06 -16.38
C ILE A 169 -1.33 -19.09 -15.41
N THR A 170 -2.09 -18.13 -14.92
CA THR A 170 -1.65 -17.19 -13.86
C THR A 170 -2.60 -17.31 -12.69
N GLY A 171 -2.06 -17.38 -11.50
CA GLY A 171 -2.82 -17.35 -10.26
C GLY A 171 -2.18 -16.39 -9.26
N SER A 172 -3.00 -15.72 -8.48
CA SER A 172 -2.51 -14.85 -7.40
C SER A 172 -3.36 -14.94 -6.16
N VAL A 173 -2.71 -14.77 -5.01
CA VAL A 173 -3.36 -14.68 -3.70
C VAL A 173 -2.93 -13.38 -3.05
N ASN A 174 -3.93 -12.64 -2.55
CA ASN A 174 -3.71 -11.42 -1.80
C ASN A 174 -4.13 -11.67 -0.35
N PHE A 175 -3.24 -11.36 0.57
CA PHE A 175 -3.48 -11.45 2.00
C PHE A 175 -3.33 -10.05 2.62
N GLY A 176 -4.35 -9.63 3.35
CA GLY A 176 -4.34 -8.35 4.06
C GLY A 176 -4.81 -8.52 5.49
N PHE A 177 -4.19 -7.78 6.39
CA PHE A 177 -4.60 -7.70 7.78
C PHE A 177 -4.55 -6.26 8.27
N ARG A 178 -5.43 -5.93 9.18
CA ARG A 178 -5.45 -4.66 9.90
C ARG A 178 -5.92 -4.92 11.32
N ASN A 179 -5.22 -4.32 12.25
CA ASN A 179 -5.62 -4.27 13.66
C ASN A 179 -5.29 -2.88 14.19
N SER A 180 -6.22 -2.27 14.91
CA SER A 180 -6.02 -0.96 15.53
C SER A 180 -6.57 -1.03 16.94
N ASN A 181 -5.75 -0.66 17.91
CA ASN A 181 -6.13 -0.52 19.32
C ASN A 181 -5.78 0.89 19.78
N ASN A 182 -6.74 1.56 20.37
CA ASN A 182 -6.57 2.90 20.96
C ASN A 182 -7.10 2.87 22.38
N GLU A 183 -6.20 2.90 23.33
CA GLU A 183 -6.53 2.94 24.76
C GLU A 183 -6.52 4.37 25.24
N GLN A 184 -7.55 4.74 25.99
CA GLN A 184 -7.64 6.01 26.71
C GLN A 184 -7.55 5.71 28.21
N MET A 185 -6.47 6.16 28.82
CA MET A 185 -6.22 6.01 30.24
C MET A 185 -6.44 7.33 30.97
N ASN A 186 -6.85 7.26 32.21
CA ASN A 186 -7.00 8.43 33.04
C ASN A 186 -7.93 9.51 32.42
N PHE A 187 -9.05 9.07 31.83
CA PHE A 187 -10.01 10.01 31.23
C PHE A 187 -10.64 10.86 32.35
N LEU A 188 -10.16 12.09 32.48
CA LEU A 188 -10.58 13.04 33.48
C LEU A 188 -11.60 14.01 32.86
N THR A 189 -12.77 14.08 33.44
CA THR A 189 -13.79 15.10 33.14
C THR A 189 -13.96 16.01 34.35
N GLN A 190 -13.75 17.29 34.15
CA GLN A 190 -13.91 18.32 35.17
C GLN A 190 -14.92 19.37 34.70
N THR A 191 -15.86 19.73 35.58
CA THR A 191 -16.85 20.78 35.33
C THR A 191 -16.58 21.94 36.27
N PHE A 192 -16.49 23.13 35.69
CA PHE A 192 -16.26 24.37 36.43
C PHE A 192 -17.42 25.36 36.21
N THR A 193 -17.74 26.15 37.20
CA THR A 193 -18.55 27.37 37.05
C THR A 193 -17.67 28.55 37.51
N GLY A 194 -17.32 29.41 36.55
CA GLY A 194 -16.25 30.40 36.77
C GLY A 194 -14.93 29.71 37.12
N SER A 195 -14.39 30.01 38.26
CA SER A 195 -13.14 29.37 38.79
C SER A 195 -13.39 28.22 39.76
N GLN A 196 -14.64 27.88 40.03
CA GLN A 196 -14.99 26.86 41.04
C GLN A 196 -15.19 25.50 40.35
N LEU A 197 -14.49 24.46 40.86
CA LEU A 197 -14.67 23.08 40.43
C LEU A 197 -15.98 22.54 41.03
N LEU A 198 -16.93 22.12 40.17
CA LEU A 198 -18.20 21.53 40.58
C LEU A 198 -18.13 20.01 40.65
N SER A 199 -17.44 19.40 39.69
CA SER A 199 -17.38 17.94 39.56
C SER A 199 -16.06 17.52 38.95
N SER A 200 -15.55 16.36 39.38
CA SER A 200 -14.39 15.70 38.76
C SER A 200 -14.64 14.21 38.73
N GLN A 201 -14.56 13.62 37.55
CA GLN A 201 -14.72 12.17 37.30
C GLN A 201 -13.52 11.64 36.57
N ASN A 202 -13.01 10.48 36.97
CA ASN A 202 -11.94 9.76 36.28
C ASN A 202 -12.44 8.39 35.83
N ARG A 203 -12.15 8.04 34.58
CA ARG A 203 -12.56 6.78 33.96
C ARG A 203 -11.46 6.25 33.03
N THR A 204 -11.28 4.94 33.05
CA THR A 204 -10.45 4.27 32.03
C THR A 204 -11.34 3.62 30.98
N THR A 205 -11.06 3.87 29.71
CA THR A 205 -11.81 3.30 28.59
C THR A 205 -10.84 2.62 27.62
N ASP A 206 -11.13 1.38 27.27
CA ASP A 206 -10.44 0.60 26.25
C ASP A 206 -11.36 0.52 25.00
N THR A 207 -10.90 1.02 23.87
CA THR A 207 -11.62 0.95 22.60
C THR A 207 -10.79 0.08 21.64
N ARG A 208 -11.35 -1.05 21.25
CA ARG A 208 -10.78 -2.00 20.28
C ARG A 208 -11.63 -2.02 19.03
N ASP A 209 -10.99 -1.80 17.87
CA ASP A 209 -11.59 -1.93 16.53
C ASP A 209 -11.02 -3.15 15.78
#